data_12eb688ecc02fe1c07f9df187975cb71
#
_entry.id   12eb688ecc02fe1c07f9df187975cb71
#
_cell.length_a   1.000
_cell.length_b   1.000
_cell.length_c   1.000
_cell.angle_alpha   90.00
_cell.angle_beta   90.00
_cell.angle_gamma   90.00
#
_symmetry.space_group_name_H-M   'P 1'
#
loop_
_entity.id
_entity.type
_entity.pdbx_description
1 polymer ?
#
loop_
_entity_poly.entity_id
_entity_poly.type
_entity_poly.pdbx_seq_one_letter_code
_entity_poly.pdbx_strand_id
1 'polypeptide(L)'
;MNNTKAIILGIIAAAALVHADTWTLDACLKQAREKSLSLESAKLREQQSEINIKQANTGRYPTVSASIQNTLYDHPFVDNEDHYRLSLGISGSYTLWDGGSRSLNVEASQLTREATKFETKQTERNIQESVLNAYMNLLAAQENLRTAHASVELSTAEFEHYGKLYEAGSITKKDLTQSQSNVLQKQVAELSAQLSVNTAKTTLRQLLELPDSEEFEVTAPETAITSPDSIEALPTLAELQGAVKETHPGLKSDSISIRAAKKNTEVAGKGSSITVTLGANSSTGLQAWESGAYGDQLKYGWQNSISLGINIPIIDGGTTENKVLLAQINETQSQLALQETMKSLENNIEKLYLNAVSADLQWKAALLQVEAETEALQVAEEQRNAGALTYTDYLTQKNNLEKAQVTLTNAKYTSLLARKLLDLYQGKLD
;
A
#
# COMPACT_ATOMS: atom_id res chain seq x y z
N MET A 1 17.31 42.45 -59.31
CA MET A 1 16.01 43.10 -58.98
C MET A 1 15.35 42.22 -57.94
N ASN A 2 15.34 42.76 -56.78
CA ASN A 2 15.07 42.07 -55.50
C ASN A 2 13.61 41.98 -55.17
N ASN A 3 13.21 40.89 -54.56
CA ASN A 3 12.04 40.86 -53.71
C ASN A 3 12.31 40.03 -52.46
N THR A 4 12.64 40.75 -51.41
CA THR A 4 12.73 40.26 -50.04
C THR A 4 11.32 40.23 -49.47
N LYS A 5 10.73 39.05 -49.31
CA LYS A 5 9.50 38.90 -48.54
C LYS A 5 9.86 38.57 -47.09
N ALA A 6 9.65 39.52 -46.22
CA ALA A 6 9.71 39.35 -44.79
C ALA A 6 8.59 38.41 -44.33
N ILE A 7 8.96 37.25 -43.76
CA ILE A 7 8.04 36.35 -43.05
C ILE A 7 8.02 36.82 -41.59
N ILE A 8 6.93 37.48 -41.21
CA ILE A 8 6.61 37.77 -39.80
C ILE A 8 6.07 36.47 -39.22
N LEU A 9 6.93 35.75 -38.45
CA LEU A 9 6.50 34.64 -37.65
C LEU A 9 5.80 35.20 -36.41
N GLY A 10 4.48 35.20 -36.42
CA GLY A 10 3.67 35.46 -35.24
C GLY A 10 3.82 34.30 -34.26
N ILE A 11 4.60 34.49 -33.19
CA ILE A 11 4.61 33.59 -32.01
C ILE A 11 3.31 33.86 -31.29
N ILE A 12 2.28 33.03 -31.54
CA ILE A 12 1.13 32.91 -30.66
C ILE A 12 1.65 32.14 -29.43
N ALA A 13 2.04 32.88 -28.40
CA ALA A 13 2.19 32.32 -27.08
C ALA A 13 0.81 31.90 -26.60
N ALA A 14 0.47 30.64 -26.84
CA ALA A 14 -0.60 29.98 -26.13
C ALA A 14 -0.18 29.96 -24.65
N ALA A 15 -0.66 30.93 -23.88
CA ALA A 15 -0.69 30.81 -22.43
C ALA A 15 -1.57 29.60 -22.14
N ALA A 16 -0.96 28.46 -21.96
CA ALA A 16 -1.62 27.33 -21.31
C ALA A 16 -2.01 27.84 -19.92
N LEU A 17 -3.28 28.20 -19.76
CA LEU A 17 -3.90 28.30 -18.45
C LEU A 17 -3.70 26.90 -17.85
N VAL A 18 -2.73 26.78 -16.95
CA VAL A 18 -2.59 25.63 -16.09
C VAL A 18 -3.84 25.64 -15.23
N HIS A 19 -4.87 24.96 -15.70
CA HIS A 19 -6.00 24.63 -14.85
C HIS A 19 -5.39 23.60 -13.88
N ALA A 20 -5.24 23.98 -12.62
CA ALA A 20 -4.98 22.99 -11.58
C ALA A 20 -6.14 22.00 -11.66
N ASP A 21 -5.82 20.75 -12.02
CA ASP A 21 -6.83 19.70 -12.07
C ASP A 21 -7.41 19.54 -10.66
N THR A 22 -8.70 19.82 -10.54
CA THR A 22 -9.42 19.66 -9.29
C THR A 22 -9.68 18.17 -9.05
N TRP A 23 -9.01 17.63 -8.03
CA TRP A 23 -9.07 16.21 -7.70
C TRP A 23 -10.19 15.93 -6.71
N THR A 24 -11.15 15.11 -7.15
CA THR A 24 -12.15 14.51 -6.26
C THR A 24 -11.58 13.29 -5.55
N LEU A 25 -12.23 12.85 -4.46
CA LEU A 25 -11.82 11.62 -3.77
C LEU A 25 -11.76 10.41 -4.71
N ASP A 26 -12.76 10.24 -5.56
CA ASP A 26 -12.82 9.12 -6.50
C ASP A 26 -11.69 9.17 -7.54
N ALA A 27 -11.35 10.38 -8.02
CA ALA A 27 -10.20 10.58 -8.89
C ALA A 27 -8.88 10.20 -8.19
N CYS A 28 -8.71 10.59 -6.93
CA CYS A 28 -7.54 10.22 -6.11
C CYS A 28 -7.45 8.71 -5.91
N LEU A 29 -8.56 8.04 -5.55
CA LEU A 29 -8.59 6.59 -5.37
C LEU A 29 -8.26 5.86 -6.67
N LYS A 30 -8.80 6.31 -7.80
CA LYS A 30 -8.50 5.75 -9.12
C LYS A 30 -7.02 5.90 -9.48
N GLN A 31 -6.47 7.10 -9.33
CA GLN A 31 -5.06 7.37 -9.60
C GLN A 31 -4.14 6.48 -8.76
N ALA A 32 -4.41 6.38 -7.46
CA ALA A 32 -3.62 5.53 -6.57
C ALA A 32 -3.70 4.04 -6.95
N ARG A 33 -4.87 3.53 -7.38
CA ARG A 33 -5.02 2.17 -7.92
C ARG A 33 -4.21 1.93 -9.21
N GLU A 34 -4.07 2.96 -10.06
CA GLU A 34 -3.38 2.83 -11.34
C GLU A 34 -1.86 3.02 -11.23
N LYS A 35 -1.40 3.86 -10.33
CA LYS A 35 -0.01 4.34 -10.27
C LYS A 35 0.77 3.92 -9.04
N SER A 36 0.13 3.43 -7.97
CA SER A 36 0.85 3.07 -6.74
C SER A 36 1.92 2.00 -6.97
N LEU A 37 3.15 2.35 -6.63
CA LEU A 37 4.31 1.44 -6.68
C LEU A 37 4.13 0.23 -5.74
N SER A 38 3.46 0.42 -4.62
CA SER A 38 3.16 -0.67 -3.67
C SER A 38 2.20 -1.69 -4.28
N LEU A 39 1.17 -1.22 -5.00
CA LEU A 39 0.22 -2.10 -5.70
C LEU A 39 0.86 -2.80 -6.89
N GLU A 40 1.71 -2.11 -7.64
CA GLU A 40 2.48 -2.71 -8.74
C GLU A 40 3.41 -3.82 -8.22
N SER A 41 4.11 -3.57 -7.11
CA SER A 41 4.91 -4.60 -6.43
C SER A 41 4.07 -5.82 -5.99
N ALA A 42 2.85 -5.61 -5.50
CA ALA A 42 1.94 -6.70 -5.14
C ALA A 42 1.49 -7.50 -6.38
N LYS A 43 1.17 -6.82 -7.50
CA LYS A 43 0.84 -7.47 -8.78
C LYS A 43 2.02 -8.27 -9.34
N LEU A 44 3.25 -7.77 -9.21
CA LEU A 44 4.45 -8.52 -9.60
C LEU A 44 4.64 -9.80 -8.76
N ARG A 45 4.34 -9.76 -7.47
CA ARG A 45 4.32 -10.98 -6.63
C ARG A 45 3.25 -11.99 -7.09
N GLU A 46 2.09 -11.51 -7.50
CA GLU A 46 1.05 -12.37 -8.08
C GLU A 46 1.54 -13.02 -9.38
N GLN A 47 2.18 -12.26 -10.29
CA GLN A 47 2.80 -12.80 -11.50
C GLN A 47 3.91 -13.81 -11.17
N GLN A 48 4.74 -13.53 -10.18
CA GLN A 48 5.75 -14.48 -9.71
C GLN A 48 5.11 -15.80 -9.24
N SER A 49 3.99 -15.75 -8.53
CA SER A 49 3.27 -16.94 -8.11
C SER A 49 2.70 -17.75 -9.29
N GLU A 50 2.29 -17.09 -10.38
CA GLU A 50 1.90 -17.76 -11.64
C GLU A 50 3.08 -18.48 -12.31
N ILE A 51 4.26 -17.86 -12.29
CA ILE A 51 5.49 -18.49 -12.81
C ILE A 51 5.85 -19.70 -11.94
N ASN A 52 5.69 -19.62 -10.62
CA ASN A 52 5.91 -20.75 -9.70
C ASN A 52 4.99 -21.95 -10.01
N ILE A 53 3.73 -21.70 -10.40
CA ILE A 53 2.85 -22.77 -10.88
C ILE A 53 3.39 -23.39 -12.17
N LYS A 54 3.84 -22.59 -13.13
CA LYS A 54 4.46 -23.09 -14.37
C LYS A 54 5.71 -23.92 -14.03
N GLN A 55 6.54 -23.45 -13.12
CA GLN A 55 7.72 -24.16 -12.66
C GLN A 55 7.36 -25.48 -11.97
N ALA A 56 6.35 -25.52 -11.10
CA ALA A 56 5.87 -26.76 -10.51
C ALA A 56 5.38 -27.76 -11.57
N ASN A 57 4.76 -27.28 -12.64
CA ASN A 57 4.32 -28.11 -13.76
C ASN A 57 5.51 -28.64 -14.61
N THR A 58 6.66 -27.96 -14.65
CA THR A 58 7.82 -28.46 -15.44
C THR A 58 8.30 -29.82 -14.98
N GLY A 59 8.15 -30.15 -13.69
CA GLY A 59 8.44 -31.49 -13.18
C GLY A 59 7.61 -32.63 -13.80
N ARG A 60 6.55 -32.30 -14.54
CA ARG A 60 5.71 -33.27 -15.28
C ARG A 60 6.22 -33.55 -16.70
N TYR A 61 7.27 -32.88 -17.16
CA TYR A 61 7.85 -33.04 -18.49
C TYR A 61 9.23 -33.71 -18.40
N PRO A 62 9.64 -34.39 -19.49
CA PRO A 62 10.98 -34.93 -19.56
C PRO A 62 12.03 -33.81 -19.62
N THR A 63 13.18 -34.04 -19.01
CA THR A 63 14.35 -33.18 -19.14
C THR A 63 15.37 -33.83 -20.09
N VAL A 64 15.99 -33.02 -20.94
CA VAL A 64 17.06 -33.45 -21.82
C VAL A 64 18.25 -32.51 -21.62
N SER A 65 19.42 -33.06 -21.42
CA SER A 65 20.67 -32.30 -21.27
C SER A 65 21.79 -32.90 -22.16
N ALA A 66 22.63 -32.03 -22.71
CA ALA A 66 23.87 -32.40 -23.33
C ALA A 66 25.04 -32.04 -22.45
N SER A 67 26.02 -32.89 -22.35
CA SER A 67 27.23 -32.69 -21.53
C SER A 67 28.49 -32.95 -22.31
N ILE A 68 29.49 -32.11 -22.12
CA ILE A 68 30.86 -32.28 -22.60
C ILE A 68 31.74 -32.18 -21.36
N GLN A 69 32.44 -33.23 -21.03
CA GLN A 69 33.32 -33.29 -19.89
C GLN A 69 34.73 -33.60 -20.31
N ASN A 70 35.65 -32.73 -19.98
CA ASN A 70 37.09 -32.93 -20.11
C ASN A 70 37.68 -33.20 -18.73
N THR A 71 38.40 -34.29 -18.59
CA THR A 71 39.01 -34.63 -17.32
C THR A 71 40.47 -34.95 -17.53
N LEU A 72 41.35 -34.34 -16.75
CA LEU A 72 42.77 -34.67 -16.66
C LEU A 72 42.94 -35.44 -15.34
N TYR A 73 43.52 -36.63 -15.45
CA TYR A 73 43.86 -37.40 -14.26
C TYR A 73 45.38 -37.28 -14.02
N ASP A 74 45.78 -37.07 -12.81
CA ASP A 74 47.16 -37.15 -12.37
C ASP A 74 47.29 -38.38 -11.44
N HIS A 75 48.19 -39.30 -11.85
CA HIS A 75 48.49 -40.49 -11.04
C HIS A 75 49.97 -40.39 -10.58
N PRO A 76 50.25 -39.73 -9.42
CA PRO A 76 51.60 -39.34 -9.04
C PRO A 76 52.55 -40.52 -8.76
N PHE A 77 52.06 -41.76 -8.81
CA PHE A 77 52.84 -42.97 -8.58
C PHE A 77 52.88 -43.95 -9.77
N VAL A 78 52.42 -43.54 -10.97
CA VAL A 78 52.41 -44.35 -12.19
C VAL A 78 53.09 -43.55 -13.30
N ASP A 79 54.24 -44.03 -13.74
CA ASP A 79 55.03 -43.38 -14.79
C ASP A 79 54.40 -43.59 -16.21
N ASN A 80 54.27 -42.51 -16.97
CA ASN A 80 54.04 -42.45 -18.45
C ASN A 80 52.65 -42.83 -18.96
N GLU A 81 51.57 -42.47 -18.31
CA GLU A 81 50.24 -42.52 -18.94
C GLU A 81 49.60 -41.13 -19.04
N ASP A 82 49.27 -40.73 -20.27
CA ASP A 82 48.44 -39.55 -20.49
C ASP A 82 47.03 -39.78 -19.96
N HIS A 83 46.63 -38.97 -18.94
CA HIS A 83 45.40 -39.18 -18.19
C HIS A 83 44.28 -38.23 -18.68
N TYR A 84 44.17 -37.98 -19.98
CA TYR A 84 43.13 -37.16 -20.57
C TYR A 84 41.94 -38.02 -20.98
N ARG A 85 40.74 -37.58 -20.54
CA ARG A 85 39.47 -38.17 -20.93
C ARG A 85 38.51 -37.11 -21.43
N LEU A 86 37.96 -37.28 -22.60
CA LEU A 86 36.83 -36.53 -23.12
C LEU A 86 35.58 -37.42 -23.09
N SER A 87 34.49 -36.92 -22.49
CA SER A 87 33.20 -37.59 -22.51
C SER A 87 32.16 -36.63 -23.13
N LEU A 88 31.43 -37.11 -24.11
CA LEU A 88 30.34 -36.45 -24.77
C LEU A 88 29.05 -37.23 -24.47
N GLY A 89 27.99 -36.57 -24.05
CA GLY A 89 26.75 -37.25 -23.72
C GLY A 89 25.50 -36.42 -23.94
N ILE A 90 24.42 -37.08 -24.29
CA ILE A 90 23.07 -36.56 -24.23
C ILE A 90 22.27 -37.47 -23.32
N SER A 91 21.68 -36.91 -22.26
CA SER A 91 20.86 -37.66 -21.34
C SER A 91 19.46 -37.07 -21.22
N GLY A 92 18.47 -37.93 -21.19
CA GLY A 92 17.10 -37.57 -20.95
C GLY A 92 16.58 -38.29 -19.69
N SER A 93 15.77 -37.62 -18.87
CA SER A 93 15.08 -38.27 -17.75
C SER A 93 13.64 -37.83 -17.66
N TYR A 94 12.78 -38.77 -17.30
CA TYR A 94 11.36 -38.54 -17.06
C TYR A 94 10.89 -39.35 -15.89
N THR A 95 10.30 -38.66 -14.89
CA THR A 95 9.70 -39.34 -13.75
C THR A 95 8.29 -39.81 -14.12
N LEU A 96 8.09 -41.11 -14.21
CA LEU A 96 6.79 -41.72 -14.52
C LEU A 96 5.85 -41.67 -13.30
N TRP A 97 6.41 -41.95 -12.11
CA TRP A 97 5.65 -41.99 -10.87
C TRP A 97 6.48 -41.48 -9.70
N ASP A 98 5.86 -40.72 -8.77
CA ASP A 98 6.48 -40.14 -7.57
C ASP A 98 5.53 -40.12 -6.35
N GLY A 99 4.59 -41.05 -6.32
CA GLY A 99 3.56 -41.09 -5.25
C GLY A 99 2.57 -39.94 -5.32
N GLY A 100 2.53 -39.17 -6.43
CA GLY A 100 1.66 -38.00 -6.59
C GLY A 100 2.25 -36.69 -6.05
N SER A 101 3.51 -36.68 -5.64
CA SER A 101 4.18 -35.50 -5.05
C SER A 101 4.12 -34.29 -6.01
N ARG A 102 4.42 -34.48 -7.30
CA ARG A 102 4.34 -33.40 -8.30
C ARG A 102 2.94 -32.79 -8.45
N SER A 103 1.89 -33.62 -8.38
CA SER A 103 0.50 -33.15 -8.46
C SER A 103 0.16 -32.28 -7.25
N LEU A 104 0.52 -32.75 -6.04
CA LEU A 104 0.31 -32.00 -4.80
C LEU A 104 1.09 -30.69 -4.77
N ASN A 105 2.34 -30.67 -5.29
CA ASN A 105 3.13 -29.45 -5.42
C ASN A 105 2.45 -28.41 -6.34
N VAL A 106 1.86 -28.85 -7.46
CA VAL A 106 1.10 -27.95 -8.35
C VAL A 106 -0.14 -27.41 -7.63
N GLU A 107 -0.88 -28.26 -6.91
CA GLU A 107 -2.06 -27.83 -6.13
C GLU A 107 -1.65 -26.84 -5.02
N ALA A 108 -0.56 -27.09 -4.29
CA ALA A 108 -0.03 -26.17 -3.27
C ALA A 108 0.35 -24.82 -3.91
N SER A 109 1.02 -24.83 -5.07
CA SER A 109 1.39 -23.61 -5.79
C SER A 109 0.17 -22.83 -6.30
N GLN A 110 -0.89 -23.53 -6.73
CA GLN A 110 -2.16 -22.90 -7.13
C GLN A 110 -2.84 -22.21 -5.95
N LEU A 111 -2.89 -22.86 -4.78
CA LEU A 111 -3.41 -22.26 -3.56
C LEU A 111 -2.59 -21.06 -3.11
N THR A 112 -1.25 -21.15 -3.18
CA THR A 112 -0.37 -20.01 -2.88
C THR A 112 -0.67 -18.83 -3.80
N ARG A 113 -0.85 -19.05 -5.10
CA ARG A 113 -1.23 -17.99 -6.04
C ARG A 113 -2.59 -17.38 -5.69
N GLU A 114 -3.57 -18.22 -5.31
CA GLU A 114 -4.88 -17.72 -4.88
C GLU A 114 -4.79 -16.87 -3.62
N ALA A 115 -3.97 -17.26 -2.63
CA ALA A 115 -3.69 -16.46 -1.44
C ALA A 115 -3.05 -15.13 -1.79
N THR A 116 -2.00 -15.12 -2.63
CA THR A 116 -1.30 -13.90 -3.07
C THR A 116 -2.24 -12.92 -3.79
N LYS A 117 -3.22 -13.43 -4.54
CA LYS A 117 -4.26 -12.58 -5.16
C LYS A 117 -5.08 -11.82 -4.11
N PHE A 118 -5.41 -12.44 -2.99
CA PHE A 118 -6.10 -11.75 -1.90
C PHE A 118 -5.18 -10.80 -1.12
N GLU A 119 -3.88 -11.09 -1.03
CA GLU A 119 -2.88 -10.16 -0.49
C GLU A 119 -2.76 -8.89 -1.35
N THR A 120 -2.81 -9.03 -2.68
CA THR A 120 -2.86 -7.89 -3.60
C THR A 120 -4.09 -7.01 -3.33
N LYS A 121 -5.28 -7.63 -3.13
CA LYS A 121 -6.49 -6.90 -2.75
C LYS A 121 -6.39 -6.23 -1.38
N GLN A 122 -5.72 -6.87 -0.42
CA GLN A 122 -5.47 -6.24 0.88
C GLN A 122 -4.54 -5.03 0.75
N THR A 123 -3.51 -5.11 -0.08
CA THR A 123 -2.63 -3.99 -0.39
C THR A 123 -3.39 -2.82 -1.03
N GLU A 124 -4.27 -3.10 -1.99
CA GLU A 124 -5.15 -2.11 -2.60
C GLU A 124 -6.02 -1.40 -1.55
N ARG A 125 -6.62 -2.15 -0.64
CA ARG A 125 -7.42 -1.59 0.47
C ARG A 125 -6.61 -0.69 1.39
N ASN A 126 -5.38 -1.09 1.75
CA ASN A 126 -4.50 -0.28 2.59
C ASN A 126 -4.12 1.04 1.90
N ILE A 127 -3.95 1.03 0.58
CA ILE A 127 -3.70 2.24 -0.21
C ILE A 127 -4.94 3.13 -0.20
N GLN A 128 -6.13 2.58 -0.41
CA GLN A 128 -7.40 3.35 -0.34
C GLN A 128 -7.58 4.01 1.03
N GLU A 129 -7.30 3.30 2.11
CA GLU A 129 -7.33 3.83 3.47
C GLU A 129 -6.34 4.98 3.65
N SER A 130 -5.12 4.84 3.14
CA SER A 130 -4.08 5.87 3.21
C SER A 130 -4.47 7.13 2.42
N VAL A 131 -5.00 6.96 1.21
CA VAL A 131 -5.48 8.06 0.36
C VAL A 131 -6.65 8.77 1.03
N LEU A 132 -7.61 8.04 1.57
CA LEU A 132 -8.77 8.59 2.26
C LEU A 132 -8.35 9.45 3.47
N ASN A 133 -7.43 8.96 4.29
CA ASN A 133 -6.85 9.71 5.41
C ASN A 133 -6.16 11.00 4.94
N ALA A 134 -5.28 10.90 3.93
CA ALA A 134 -4.53 12.06 3.43
C ALA A 134 -5.45 13.10 2.79
N TYR A 135 -6.47 12.66 2.06
CA TYR A 135 -7.45 13.53 1.40
C TYR A 135 -8.28 14.33 2.43
N MET A 136 -8.82 13.66 3.44
CA MET A 136 -9.61 14.32 4.49
C MET A 136 -8.76 15.27 5.34
N ASN A 137 -7.51 14.91 5.63
CA ASN A 137 -6.57 15.78 6.32
C ASN A 137 -6.24 17.03 5.49
N LEU A 138 -6.10 16.90 4.17
CA LEU A 138 -5.86 18.06 3.30
C LEU A 138 -7.07 19.00 3.26
N LEU A 139 -8.29 18.46 3.18
CA LEU A 139 -9.52 19.27 3.24
C LEU A 139 -9.64 20.02 4.56
N ALA A 140 -9.37 19.36 5.67
CA ALA A 140 -9.37 20.01 7.00
C ALA A 140 -8.32 21.14 7.08
N ALA A 141 -7.11 20.89 6.56
CA ALA A 141 -6.04 21.89 6.54
C ALA A 141 -6.39 23.10 5.66
N GLN A 142 -7.00 22.88 4.49
CA GLN A 142 -7.46 23.97 3.61
C GLN A 142 -8.53 24.84 4.27
N GLU A 143 -9.49 24.23 4.96
CA GLU A 143 -10.54 24.98 5.65
C GLU A 143 -9.97 25.77 6.86
N ASN A 144 -9.03 25.17 7.60
CA ASN A 144 -8.32 25.87 8.67
C ASN A 144 -7.48 27.04 8.15
N LEU A 145 -6.83 26.91 7.00
CA LEU A 145 -6.12 28.01 6.34
C LEU A 145 -7.10 29.13 5.94
N ARG A 146 -8.26 28.79 5.39
CA ARG A 146 -9.29 29.79 5.05
C ARG A 146 -9.75 30.57 6.27
N THR A 147 -9.96 29.89 7.39
CA THR A 147 -10.30 30.52 8.67
C THR A 147 -9.18 31.45 9.17
N ALA A 148 -7.93 30.99 9.13
CA ALA A 148 -6.77 31.79 9.54
C ALA A 148 -6.57 33.04 8.67
N HIS A 149 -6.76 32.91 7.34
CA HIS A 149 -6.69 34.03 6.40
C HIS A 149 -7.75 35.10 6.72
N ALA A 150 -9.01 34.69 6.90
CA ALA A 150 -10.09 35.59 7.30
C ALA A 150 -9.78 36.31 8.64
N SER A 151 -9.13 35.59 9.59
CA SER A 151 -8.70 36.17 10.86
C SER A 151 -7.61 37.24 10.70
N VAL A 152 -6.68 37.08 9.76
CA VAL A 152 -5.67 38.08 9.42
C VAL A 152 -6.33 39.31 8.82
N GLU A 153 -7.21 39.14 7.81
CA GLU A 153 -7.91 40.27 7.19
C GLU A 153 -8.68 41.07 8.23
N LEU A 154 -9.45 40.41 9.09
CA LEU A 154 -10.24 41.06 10.12
C LEU A 154 -9.36 41.78 11.17
N SER A 155 -8.28 41.16 11.65
CA SER A 155 -7.37 41.77 12.61
C SER A 155 -6.62 42.98 12.02
N THR A 156 -6.31 42.94 10.73
CA THR A 156 -5.67 44.06 10.02
C THR A 156 -6.63 45.26 9.91
N ALA A 157 -7.88 45.02 9.52
CA ALA A 157 -8.90 46.06 9.47
C ALA A 157 -9.17 46.68 10.86
N GLU A 158 -9.16 45.86 11.92
CA GLU A 158 -9.25 46.34 13.29
C GLU A 158 -8.06 47.23 13.68
N PHE A 159 -6.83 46.80 13.35
CA PHE A 159 -5.64 47.59 13.65
C PHE A 159 -5.68 48.96 12.95
N GLU A 160 -6.09 49.00 11.67
CA GLU A 160 -6.27 50.28 10.96
C GLU A 160 -7.31 51.16 11.61
N HIS A 161 -8.43 50.61 12.06
CA HIS A 161 -9.46 51.34 12.81
C HIS A 161 -8.92 51.89 14.15
N TYR A 162 -8.16 51.08 14.87
CA TYR A 162 -7.50 51.48 16.13
C TYR A 162 -6.45 52.56 15.90
N GLY A 163 -5.74 52.58 14.76
CA GLY A 163 -4.84 53.66 14.36
C GLY A 163 -5.53 55.01 14.31
N LYS A 164 -6.70 55.05 13.63
CA LYS A 164 -7.53 56.26 13.54
C LYS A 164 -8.07 56.74 14.89
N LEU A 165 -8.48 55.80 15.75
CA LEU A 165 -8.96 56.12 17.12
C LEU A 165 -7.84 56.66 17.99
N TYR A 166 -6.62 56.18 17.87
CA TYR A 166 -5.46 56.68 18.57
C TYR A 166 -5.07 58.09 18.12
N GLU A 167 -5.06 58.36 16.83
CA GLU A 167 -4.83 59.68 16.28
C GLU A 167 -5.88 60.68 16.74
N ALA A 168 -7.12 60.26 16.91
CA ALA A 168 -8.20 61.03 17.50
C ALA A 168 -8.13 61.21 19.04
N GLY A 169 -7.15 60.52 19.69
CA GLY A 169 -7.03 60.56 21.16
C GLY A 169 -8.06 59.75 21.90
N SER A 170 -8.81 58.86 21.23
CA SER A 170 -9.93 58.09 21.82
C SER A 170 -9.51 56.80 22.46
N ILE A 171 -8.29 56.29 22.24
CA ILE A 171 -7.74 55.07 22.80
C ILE A 171 -6.32 55.26 23.29
N THR A 172 -5.81 54.33 24.10
CA THR A 172 -4.46 54.36 24.64
C THR A 172 -3.41 53.79 23.65
N LYS A 173 -2.14 54.18 23.79
CA LYS A 173 -1.04 53.55 23.05
C LYS A 173 -0.95 52.05 23.33
N LYS A 174 -1.33 51.59 24.54
CA LYS A 174 -1.39 50.19 24.93
C LYS A 174 -2.36 49.41 24.02
N ASP A 175 -3.58 49.95 23.81
CA ASP A 175 -4.60 49.30 22.98
C ASP A 175 -4.16 49.20 21.53
N LEU A 176 -3.55 50.22 20.96
CA LEU A 176 -2.98 50.19 19.61
C LEU A 176 -1.86 49.16 19.49
N THR A 177 -0.93 49.11 20.45
CA THR A 177 0.17 48.13 20.43
C THR A 177 -0.39 46.70 20.59
N GLN A 178 -1.39 46.51 21.42
CA GLN A 178 -2.06 45.21 21.56
C GLN A 178 -2.75 44.76 20.26
N SER A 179 -3.39 45.68 19.56
CA SER A 179 -4.00 45.40 18.24
C SER A 179 -2.93 45.01 17.20
N GLN A 180 -1.79 45.73 17.17
CA GLN A 180 -0.66 45.40 16.31
C GLN A 180 -0.08 43.99 16.62
N SER A 181 0.08 43.68 17.91
CA SER A 181 0.52 42.36 18.34
C SER A 181 -0.43 41.26 17.90
N ASN A 182 -1.75 41.53 17.95
CA ASN A 182 -2.78 40.58 17.49
C ASN A 182 -2.63 40.26 15.99
N VAL A 183 -2.43 41.29 15.16
CA VAL A 183 -2.20 41.09 13.70
C VAL A 183 -1.01 40.14 13.46
N LEU A 184 0.12 40.38 14.13
CA LEU A 184 1.31 39.54 13.97
C LEU A 184 1.05 38.09 14.43
N GLN A 185 0.30 37.92 15.52
CA GLN A 185 -0.08 36.57 15.99
C GLN A 185 -0.96 35.84 14.96
N LYS A 186 -1.92 36.54 14.32
CA LYS A 186 -2.76 35.97 13.28
C LYS A 186 -1.95 35.63 12.03
N GLN A 187 -0.99 36.46 11.62
CA GLN A 187 -0.08 36.16 10.50
C GLN A 187 0.77 34.91 10.77
N VAL A 188 1.26 34.72 12.00
CA VAL A 188 1.99 33.50 12.38
C VAL A 188 1.07 32.29 12.33
N ALA A 189 -0.19 32.42 12.77
CA ALA A 189 -1.18 31.34 12.70
C ALA A 189 -1.51 30.97 11.24
N GLU A 190 -1.68 31.95 10.37
CA GLU A 190 -1.91 31.77 8.93
C GLU A 190 -0.72 31.03 8.28
N LEU A 191 0.52 31.47 8.55
CA LEU A 191 1.71 30.78 8.04
C LEU A 191 1.77 29.32 8.51
N SER A 192 1.41 29.06 9.77
CA SER A 192 1.36 27.69 10.32
C SER A 192 0.30 26.85 9.64
N ALA A 193 -0.87 27.42 9.35
CA ALA A 193 -1.92 26.74 8.59
C ALA A 193 -1.50 26.46 7.15
N GLN A 194 -0.80 27.41 6.50
CA GLN A 194 -0.23 27.23 5.14
C GLN A 194 0.80 26.09 5.10
N LEU A 195 1.65 25.99 6.12
CA LEU A 195 2.61 24.88 6.24
C LEU A 195 1.88 23.53 6.41
N SER A 196 0.77 23.52 7.16
CA SER A 196 -0.05 22.31 7.32
C SER A 196 -0.67 21.87 5.99
N VAL A 197 -1.21 22.81 5.20
CA VAL A 197 -1.72 22.52 3.84
C VAL A 197 -0.61 21.95 2.95
N ASN A 198 0.57 22.58 2.92
CA ASN A 198 1.68 22.13 2.10
C ASN A 198 2.14 20.71 2.48
N THR A 199 2.19 20.41 3.78
CA THR A 199 2.54 19.07 4.29
C THR A 199 1.50 18.04 3.90
N ALA A 200 0.21 18.33 4.10
CA ALA A 200 -0.88 17.42 3.72
C ALA A 200 -0.93 17.21 2.20
N LYS A 201 -0.71 18.28 1.42
CA LYS A 201 -0.62 18.24 -0.05
C LYS A 201 0.54 17.35 -0.52
N THR A 202 1.71 17.49 0.10
CA THR A 202 2.88 16.65 -0.20
C THR A 202 2.61 15.17 0.12
N THR A 203 1.97 14.88 1.24
CA THR A 203 1.60 13.51 1.61
C THR A 203 0.64 12.89 0.59
N LEU A 204 -0.40 13.61 0.18
CA LEU A 204 -1.34 13.11 -0.81
C LEU A 204 -0.68 12.95 -2.18
N ARG A 205 0.15 13.92 -2.61
CA ARG A 205 0.93 13.84 -3.86
C ARG A 205 1.77 12.57 -3.91
N GLN A 206 2.47 12.24 -2.83
CA GLN A 206 3.28 11.04 -2.73
C GLN A 206 2.44 9.75 -2.87
N LEU A 207 1.25 9.70 -2.25
CA LEU A 207 0.36 8.54 -2.36
C LEU A 207 -0.23 8.38 -3.77
N LEU A 208 -0.38 9.48 -4.50
CA LEU A 208 -0.89 9.50 -5.86
C LEU A 208 0.21 9.33 -6.92
N GLU A 209 1.49 9.25 -6.50
CA GLU A 209 2.67 9.19 -7.38
C GLU A 209 2.70 10.33 -8.41
N LEU A 210 2.27 11.54 -8.00
CA LEU A 210 2.29 12.72 -8.86
C LEU A 210 3.67 13.38 -8.84
N PRO A 211 4.15 13.91 -9.99
CA PRO A 211 5.42 14.63 -10.04
C PRO A 211 5.38 15.91 -9.19
N ASP A 212 6.54 16.30 -8.64
CA ASP A 212 6.66 17.49 -7.77
C ASP A 212 6.28 18.80 -8.47
N SER A 213 6.38 18.84 -9.81
CA SER A 213 6.05 20.01 -10.63
C SER A 213 4.54 20.16 -10.91
N GLU A 214 3.73 19.18 -10.57
CA GLU A 214 2.30 19.19 -10.83
C GLU A 214 1.56 19.90 -9.69
N GLU A 215 0.93 21.03 -10.00
CA GLU A 215 0.01 21.69 -9.08
C GLU A 215 -1.35 21.02 -9.17
N PHE A 216 -1.86 20.60 -8.03
CA PHE A 216 -3.20 20.02 -7.93
C PHE A 216 -3.96 20.63 -6.75
N GLU A 217 -5.26 20.69 -6.87
CA GLU A 217 -6.16 21.11 -5.80
C GLU A 217 -7.20 20.03 -5.56
N VAL A 218 -7.61 19.88 -4.30
CA VAL A 218 -8.68 18.96 -3.94
C VAL A 218 -9.96 19.76 -3.69
N THR A 219 -11.09 19.21 -4.12
CA THR A 219 -12.42 19.78 -3.88
C THR A 219 -13.17 18.95 -2.86
N ALA A 220 -13.88 19.62 -1.95
CA ALA A 220 -14.79 18.92 -1.05
C ALA A 220 -15.85 18.17 -1.89
N PRO A 221 -16.25 16.94 -1.50
CA PRO A 221 -17.31 16.21 -2.17
C PRO A 221 -18.58 17.08 -2.27
N GLU A 222 -19.25 17.10 -3.42
CA GLU A 222 -20.53 17.83 -3.62
C GLU A 222 -21.62 17.41 -2.62
N THR A 223 -21.55 16.18 -2.13
CA THR A 223 -22.39 15.62 -1.06
C THR A 223 -21.82 15.89 0.32
N ALA A 224 -21.10 17.01 0.52
CA ALA A 224 -20.60 17.35 1.83
C ALA A 224 -21.76 17.44 2.81
N ILE A 225 -21.86 16.47 3.70
CA ILE A 225 -22.81 16.46 4.82
C ILE A 225 -22.57 17.77 5.58
N THR A 226 -23.56 18.66 5.54
CA THR A 226 -23.44 20.02 6.09
C THR A 226 -23.90 20.08 7.55
N SER A 227 -24.67 19.09 8.01
CA SER A 227 -25.19 19.00 9.35
C SER A 227 -25.01 17.61 9.93
N PRO A 228 -24.61 17.47 11.22
CA PRO A 228 -24.54 16.19 11.88
C PRO A 228 -25.90 15.49 12.02
N ASP A 229 -27.01 16.22 11.92
CA ASP A 229 -28.38 15.65 12.01
C ASP A 229 -28.85 15.00 10.72
N SER A 230 -28.18 15.29 9.58
CA SER A 230 -28.45 14.66 8.28
C SER A 230 -27.68 13.32 8.11
N ILE A 231 -26.95 12.89 9.13
CA ILE A 231 -26.12 11.71 9.07
C ILE A 231 -26.96 10.44 9.36
N GLU A 232 -26.90 9.47 8.46
CA GLU A 232 -27.51 8.15 8.65
C GLU A 232 -26.96 7.45 9.91
N ALA A 233 -27.81 6.74 10.63
CA ALA A 233 -27.40 5.99 11.82
C ALA A 233 -26.35 4.92 11.45
N LEU A 234 -25.32 4.79 12.30
CA LEU A 234 -24.34 3.73 12.12
C LEU A 234 -25.00 2.35 12.33
N PRO A 235 -24.64 1.34 11.51
CA PRO A 235 -25.03 -0.03 11.77
C PRO A 235 -24.47 -0.50 13.13
N THR A 236 -25.04 -1.55 13.69
CA THR A 236 -24.54 -2.10 14.97
C THR A 236 -23.12 -2.70 14.78
N LEU A 237 -22.32 -2.67 15.85
CA LEU A 237 -20.98 -3.26 15.83
C LEU A 237 -21.01 -4.74 15.39
N ALA A 238 -22.01 -5.50 15.81
CA ALA A 238 -22.14 -6.92 15.43
C ALA A 238 -22.39 -7.10 13.92
N GLU A 239 -23.24 -6.28 13.32
CA GLU A 239 -23.48 -6.28 11.86
C GLU A 239 -22.22 -5.93 11.08
N LEU A 240 -21.48 -4.90 11.53
CA LEU A 240 -20.20 -4.51 10.93
C LEU A 240 -19.17 -5.65 10.99
N GLN A 241 -18.99 -6.24 12.17
CA GLN A 241 -18.05 -7.36 12.34
C GLN A 241 -18.42 -8.57 11.47
N GLY A 242 -19.71 -8.88 11.35
CA GLY A 242 -20.22 -9.95 10.48
C GLY A 242 -19.88 -9.69 9.01
N ALA A 243 -20.27 -8.52 8.49
CA ALA A 243 -20.04 -8.15 7.09
C ALA A 243 -18.54 -8.12 6.72
N VAL A 244 -17.69 -7.57 7.61
CA VAL A 244 -16.25 -7.47 7.35
C VAL A 244 -15.56 -8.83 7.40
N LYS A 245 -15.95 -9.75 8.30
CA LYS A 245 -15.39 -11.11 8.35
C LYS A 245 -15.60 -11.88 7.04
N GLU A 246 -16.73 -11.69 6.38
CA GLU A 246 -17.03 -12.36 5.10
C GLU A 246 -16.26 -11.77 3.92
N THR A 247 -16.01 -10.47 3.93
CA THR A 247 -15.46 -9.75 2.78
C THR A 247 -13.96 -9.50 2.87
N HIS A 248 -13.36 -9.56 4.07
CA HIS A 248 -11.99 -9.12 4.30
C HIS A 248 -10.94 -9.94 3.54
N PRO A 249 -10.15 -9.31 2.64
CA PRO A 249 -9.20 -10.05 1.80
C PRO A 249 -8.11 -10.78 2.60
N GLY A 250 -7.59 -10.18 3.68
CA GLY A 250 -6.58 -10.79 4.53
C GLY A 250 -7.04 -12.11 5.15
N LEU A 251 -8.28 -12.20 5.66
CA LEU A 251 -8.82 -13.46 6.22
C LEU A 251 -8.97 -14.53 5.14
N LYS A 252 -9.35 -14.14 3.91
CA LYS A 252 -9.44 -15.07 2.77
C LYS A 252 -8.05 -15.58 2.39
N SER A 253 -7.04 -14.70 2.33
CA SER A 253 -5.64 -15.08 2.09
C SER A 253 -5.14 -16.08 3.11
N ASP A 254 -5.30 -15.80 4.41
CA ASP A 254 -4.84 -16.68 5.49
C ASP A 254 -5.54 -18.04 5.46
N SER A 255 -6.86 -18.07 5.21
CA SER A 255 -7.62 -19.31 5.08
C SER A 255 -7.12 -20.18 3.93
N ILE A 256 -6.77 -19.57 2.79
CA ILE A 256 -6.23 -20.29 1.64
C ILE A 256 -4.79 -20.73 1.92
N SER A 257 -4.00 -19.92 2.62
CA SER A 257 -2.63 -20.25 3.04
C SER A 257 -2.58 -21.49 3.95
N ILE A 258 -3.56 -21.67 4.84
CA ILE A 258 -3.70 -22.91 5.64
C ILE A 258 -3.91 -24.12 4.72
N ARG A 259 -4.76 -23.98 3.69
CA ARG A 259 -4.98 -25.07 2.71
C ARG A 259 -3.72 -25.39 1.91
N ALA A 260 -2.92 -24.37 1.55
CA ALA A 260 -1.64 -24.54 0.90
C ALA A 260 -0.63 -25.25 1.82
N ALA A 261 -0.53 -24.84 3.09
CA ALA A 261 0.31 -25.47 4.10
C ALA A 261 -0.05 -26.96 4.32
N LYS A 262 -1.37 -27.27 4.37
CA LYS A 262 -1.86 -28.66 4.44
C LYS A 262 -1.42 -29.48 3.23
N LYS A 263 -1.46 -28.92 2.03
CA LYS A 263 -0.96 -29.61 0.82
C LYS A 263 0.55 -29.84 0.89
N ASN A 264 1.30 -28.90 1.46
CA ASN A 264 2.74 -29.07 1.69
C ASN A 264 3.02 -30.20 2.71
N THR A 265 2.16 -30.38 3.73
CA THR A 265 2.24 -31.53 4.67
C THR A 265 2.00 -32.85 3.92
N GLU A 266 1.01 -32.90 3.02
CA GLU A 266 0.78 -34.07 2.16
C GLU A 266 1.97 -34.35 1.23
N VAL A 267 2.60 -33.31 0.64
CA VAL A 267 3.83 -33.44 -0.17
C VAL A 267 4.98 -34.02 0.65
N ALA A 268 5.20 -33.50 1.87
CA ALA A 268 6.26 -34.00 2.76
C ALA A 268 6.10 -35.49 3.04
N GLY A 269 4.85 -35.95 3.24
CA GLY A 269 4.55 -37.37 3.46
C GLY A 269 4.83 -38.29 2.25
N LYS A 270 5.01 -37.71 1.04
CA LYS A 270 5.39 -38.48 -0.15
C LYS A 270 6.88 -38.81 -0.25
N GLY A 271 7.70 -38.30 0.68
CA GLY A 271 9.14 -38.60 0.71
C GLY A 271 9.50 -40.09 0.80
N SER A 272 8.64 -40.93 1.40
CA SER A 272 8.77 -42.38 1.46
C SER A 272 8.05 -43.14 0.34
N SER A 273 7.49 -42.41 -0.66
CA SER A 273 6.78 -43.06 -1.77
C SER A 273 7.75 -43.67 -2.79
N ILE A 274 7.29 -44.72 -3.47
CA ILE A 274 8.01 -45.32 -4.59
C ILE A 274 8.11 -44.30 -5.71
N THR A 275 9.31 -44.14 -6.30
CA THR A 275 9.54 -43.33 -7.49
C THR A 275 9.93 -44.21 -8.66
N VAL A 276 9.37 -43.95 -9.84
CA VAL A 276 9.66 -44.64 -11.10
C VAL A 276 10.18 -43.61 -12.10
N THR A 277 11.41 -43.83 -12.60
CA THR A 277 12.04 -42.92 -13.57
C THR A 277 12.42 -43.67 -14.83
N LEU A 278 12.17 -43.04 -15.98
CA LEU A 278 12.66 -43.47 -17.30
C LEU A 278 13.86 -42.61 -17.63
N GLY A 279 14.98 -43.27 -17.88
CA GLY A 279 16.21 -42.62 -18.35
C GLY A 279 16.55 -43.04 -19.77
N ALA A 280 17.11 -42.14 -20.57
CA ALA A 280 17.73 -42.43 -21.84
C ALA A 280 19.10 -41.74 -21.90
N ASN A 281 20.13 -42.44 -22.30
CA ASN A 281 21.45 -41.86 -22.40
C ASN A 281 22.06 -42.29 -23.74
N SER A 282 22.73 -41.35 -24.41
CA SER A 282 23.54 -41.57 -25.57
C SER A 282 24.87 -40.87 -25.34
N SER A 283 25.95 -41.61 -25.29
CA SER A 283 27.27 -41.08 -24.93
C SER A 283 28.39 -41.73 -25.72
N THR A 284 29.47 -40.98 -25.90
CA THR A 284 30.74 -41.46 -26.39
C THR A 284 31.89 -40.72 -25.75
N GLY A 285 33.09 -41.15 -25.94
CA GLY A 285 34.26 -40.49 -25.36
C GLY A 285 35.56 -41.01 -25.98
N LEU A 286 36.63 -40.34 -25.62
CA LEU A 286 37.99 -40.78 -25.92
C LEU A 286 38.83 -40.76 -24.64
N GLN A 287 39.85 -41.62 -24.62
CA GLN A 287 40.81 -41.73 -23.56
C GLN A 287 42.20 -41.73 -24.20
N ALA A 288 43.07 -40.82 -23.77
CA ALA A 288 44.37 -40.64 -24.39
C ALA A 288 45.34 -41.85 -24.18
N TRP A 289 45.05 -42.70 -23.17
CA TRP A 289 45.81 -43.91 -22.87
C TRP A 289 45.33 -45.16 -23.59
N GLU A 290 44.21 -45.08 -24.32
CA GLU A 290 43.71 -46.20 -25.13
C GLU A 290 44.38 -46.21 -26.51
N SER A 291 44.81 -47.37 -26.96
CA SER A 291 45.40 -47.55 -28.29
C SER A 291 44.32 -47.43 -29.37
N GLY A 292 44.56 -46.58 -30.37
CA GLY A 292 43.65 -46.35 -31.52
C GLY A 292 43.54 -44.91 -31.90
N ALA A 293 43.09 -44.65 -33.13
CA ALA A 293 42.82 -43.28 -33.57
C ALA A 293 41.64 -42.68 -32.79
N TYR A 294 41.73 -41.42 -32.38
CA TYR A 294 40.67 -40.73 -31.61
C TYR A 294 39.30 -40.80 -32.29
N GLY A 295 39.25 -40.75 -33.64
CA GLY A 295 38.03 -40.91 -34.41
C GLY A 295 37.37 -42.27 -34.25
N ASP A 296 38.18 -43.32 -34.15
CA ASP A 296 37.69 -44.67 -33.95
C ASP A 296 37.17 -44.88 -32.51
N GLN A 297 37.82 -44.32 -31.48
CA GLN A 297 37.33 -44.34 -30.13
C GLN A 297 35.95 -43.66 -30.02
N LEU A 298 35.77 -42.48 -30.64
CA LEU A 298 34.49 -41.78 -30.64
C LEU A 298 33.41 -42.59 -31.38
N LYS A 299 33.75 -43.25 -32.50
CA LYS A 299 32.80 -44.01 -33.31
C LYS A 299 32.41 -45.34 -32.65
N TYR A 300 33.38 -46.10 -32.16
CA TYR A 300 33.12 -47.42 -31.58
C TYR A 300 32.82 -47.38 -30.09
N GLY A 301 33.14 -46.29 -29.42
CA GLY A 301 32.75 -45.99 -28.05
C GLY A 301 31.31 -45.46 -27.89
N TRP A 302 30.56 -45.25 -28.99
CA TRP A 302 29.22 -44.77 -28.92
C TRP A 302 28.27 -45.78 -28.29
N GLN A 303 27.63 -45.38 -27.21
CA GLN A 303 26.71 -46.23 -26.44
C GLN A 303 25.34 -45.54 -26.30
N ASN A 304 24.31 -46.31 -26.49
CA ASN A 304 22.92 -45.89 -26.21
C ASN A 304 22.31 -46.80 -25.14
N SER A 305 21.65 -46.20 -24.20
CA SER A 305 20.95 -46.96 -23.15
C SER A 305 19.58 -46.34 -22.84
N ILE A 306 18.63 -47.21 -22.55
CA ILE A 306 17.34 -46.84 -21.98
C ILE A 306 17.24 -47.61 -20.66
N SER A 307 16.89 -46.89 -19.59
CA SER A 307 16.81 -47.44 -18.24
C SER A 307 15.44 -47.13 -17.61
N LEU A 308 14.90 -48.09 -16.90
CA LEU A 308 13.77 -47.92 -16.02
C LEU A 308 14.26 -48.10 -14.57
N GLY A 309 14.29 -47.01 -13.84
CA GLY A 309 14.70 -47.01 -12.42
C GLY A 309 13.46 -47.05 -11.53
N ILE A 310 13.45 -47.97 -10.55
CA ILE A 310 12.42 -48.00 -9.49
C ILE A 310 13.18 -47.84 -8.17
N ASN A 311 12.88 -46.76 -7.46
CA ASN A 311 13.44 -46.49 -6.15
C ASN A 311 12.37 -46.68 -5.07
N ILE A 312 12.66 -47.57 -4.14
CA ILE A 312 11.77 -47.95 -3.01
C ILE A 312 12.50 -47.60 -1.72
N PRO A 313 12.21 -46.45 -1.07
CA PRO A 313 12.80 -46.12 0.23
C PRO A 313 12.33 -47.15 1.30
N ILE A 314 13.27 -47.91 1.88
CA ILE A 314 12.94 -48.88 2.94
C ILE A 314 13.19 -48.28 4.31
N ILE A 315 14.29 -47.59 4.48
CA ILE A 315 14.68 -46.88 5.70
C ILE A 315 15.33 -45.56 5.28
N ASP A 316 14.77 -44.43 5.70
CA ASP A 316 15.24 -43.09 5.36
C ASP A 316 15.86 -42.33 6.56
N GLY A 317 16.10 -43.04 7.67
CA GLY A 317 16.66 -42.47 8.90
C GLY A 317 15.77 -41.43 9.57
N GLY A 318 14.45 -41.50 9.36
CA GLY A 318 13.47 -40.54 9.92
C GLY A 318 13.37 -39.23 9.12
N THR A 319 14.01 -39.13 7.94
CA THR A 319 14.01 -37.89 7.13
C THR A 319 12.61 -37.49 6.73
N THR A 320 11.78 -38.42 6.28
CA THR A 320 10.38 -38.13 5.86
C THR A 320 9.53 -37.74 7.07
N GLU A 321 9.65 -38.47 8.20
CA GLU A 321 8.93 -38.15 9.43
C GLU A 321 9.24 -36.71 9.90
N ASN A 322 10.52 -36.36 9.98
CA ASN A 322 10.96 -35.02 10.37
C ASN A 322 10.42 -33.90 9.38
N LYS A 323 10.41 -34.20 8.07
CA LYS A 323 9.83 -33.25 7.09
C LYS A 323 8.32 -33.08 7.30
N VAL A 324 7.60 -34.16 7.61
CA VAL A 324 6.15 -34.09 7.93
C VAL A 324 5.92 -33.28 9.19
N LEU A 325 6.70 -33.52 10.27
CA LEU A 325 6.57 -32.76 11.50
C LEU A 325 6.84 -31.25 11.29
N LEU A 326 7.89 -30.90 10.53
CA LEU A 326 8.17 -29.50 10.17
C LEU A 326 7.02 -28.89 9.37
N ALA A 327 6.46 -29.61 8.41
CA ALA A 327 5.32 -29.14 7.62
C ALA A 327 4.05 -28.96 8.47
N GLN A 328 3.80 -29.84 9.44
CA GLN A 328 2.70 -29.72 10.42
C GLN A 328 2.88 -28.50 11.33
N ILE A 329 4.12 -28.20 11.75
CA ILE A 329 4.41 -26.97 12.51
C ILE A 329 4.07 -25.75 11.67
N ASN A 330 4.47 -25.72 10.39
CA ASN A 330 4.14 -24.62 9.49
C ASN A 330 2.63 -24.48 9.25
N GLU A 331 1.89 -25.60 9.16
CA GLU A 331 0.43 -25.60 9.07
C GLU A 331 -0.20 -25.00 10.34
N THR A 332 0.29 -25.39 11.52
CA THR A 332 -0.15 -24.84 12.79
C THR A 332 0.17 -23.35 12.91
N GLN A 333 1.34 -22.90 12.47
CA GLN A 333 1.70 -21.48 12.42
C GLN A 333 0.74 -20.70 11.53
N SER A 334 0.36 -21.24 10.37
CA SER A 334 -0.63 -20.61 9.48
C SER A 334 -2.01 -20.51 10.14
N GLN A 335 -2.41 -21.50 10.94
CA GLN A 335 -3.66 -21.47 11.70
C GLN A 335 -3.63 -20.39 12.79
N LEU A 336 -2.50 -20.25 13.49
CA LEU A 336 -2.31 -19.20 14.49
C LEU A 336 -2.31 -17.81 13.85
N ALA A 337 -1.68 -17.64 12.69
CA ALA A 337 -1.70 -16.38 11.94
C ALA A 337 -3.13 -15.97 11.58
N LEU A 338 -3.98 -16.89 11.10
CA LEU A 338 -5.39 -16.61 10.86
C LEU A 338 -6.12 -16.13 12.12
N GLN A 339 -5.87 -16.77 13.27
CA GLN A 339 -6.48 -16.36 14.54
C GLN A 339 -6.01 -14.96 14.98
N GLU A 340 -4.74 -14.65 14.77
CA GLU A 340 -4.17 -13.32 15.06
C GLU A 340 -4.78 -12.24 14.15
N THR A 341 -4.84 -12.50 12.84
CA THR A 341 -5.49 -11.59 11.87
C THR A 341 -6.96 -11.37 12.25
N MET A 342 -7.68 -12.41 12.66
CA MET A 342 -9.08 -12.32 13.07
C MET A 342 -9.26 -11.43 14.30
N LYS A 343 -8.45 -11.63 15.35
CA LYS A 343 -8.48 -10.81 16.57
C LYS A 343 -8.07 -9.37 16.29
N SER A 344 -7.03 -9.16 15.50
CA SER A 344 -6.58 -7.83 15.09
C SER A 344 -7.67 -7.09 14.32
N LEU A 345 -8.35 -7.77 13.41
CA LEU A 345 -9.47 -7.21 12.65
C LEU A 345 -10.65 -6.84 13.54
N GLU A 346 -11.06 -7.72 14.46
CA GLU A 346 -12.14 -7.45 15.42
C GLU A 346 -11.83 -6.19 16.25
N ASN A 347 -10.62 -6.11 16.82
CA ASN A 347 -10.17 -4.95 17.58
C ASN A 347 -10.11 -3.66 16.73
N ASN A 348 -9.68 -3.77 15.47
CA ASN A 348 -9.61 -2.63 14.57
C ASN A 348 -11.00 -2.10 14.21
N ILE A 349 -11.94 -2.99 13.90
CA ILE A 349 -13.35 -2.62 13.61
C ILE A 349 -13.99 -1.97 14.84
N GLU A 350 -13.77 -2.53 16.04
CA GLU A 350 -14.28 -1.95 17.27
C GLU A 350 -13.74 -0.52 17.48
N LYS A 351 -12.43 -0.32 17.30
CA LYS A 351 -11.81 1.02 17.38
C LYS A 351 -12.40 1.98 16.35
N LEU A 352 -12.53 1.54 15.08
CA LEU A 352 -13.10 2.38 14.02
C LEU A 352 -14.56 2.75 14.33
N TYR A 353 -15.35 1.81 14.84
CA TYR A 353 -16.73 2.06 15.23
C TYR A 353 -16.83 3.07 16.38
N LEU A 354 -16.05 2.85 17.46
CA LEU A 354 -16.03 3.77 18.61
C LEU A 354 -15.51 5.15 18.22
N ASN A 355 -14.50 5.22 17.34
CA ASN A 355 -14.02 6.47 16.79
C ASN A 355 -15.11 7.20 15.98
N ALA A 356 -15.90 6.49 15.17
CA ALA A 356 -16.97 7.09 14.39
C ALA A 356 -18.08 7.64 15.31
N VAL A 357 -18.51 6.86 16.33
CA VAL A 357 -19.49 7.32 17.33
C VAL A 357 -18.99 8.54 18.09
N SER A 358 -17.72 8.52 18.53
CA SER A 358 -17.10 9.63 19.25
C SER A 358 -16.97 10.87 18.36
N ALA A 359 -16.53 10.71 17.11
CA ALA A 359 -16.35 11.82 16.19
C ALA A 359 -17.69 12.50 15.82
N ASP A 360 -18.75 11.73 15.66
CA ASP A 360 -20.10 12.27 15.43
C ASP A 360 -20.59 13.12 16.61
N LEU A 361 -20.38 12.66 17.84
CA LEU A 361 -20.71 13.42 19.05
C LEU A 361 -19.83 14.67 19.19
N GLN A 362 -18.54 14.56 18.89
CA GLN A 362 -17.62 15.70 18.89
C GLN A 362 -18.02 16.75 17.87
N TRP A 363 -18.45 16.34 16.67
CA TRP A 363 -18.94 17.30 15.69
C TRP A 363 -20.21 18.02 16.16
N LYS A 364 -21.19 17.30 16.75
CA LYS A 364 -22.39 17.93 17.34
C LYS A 364 -22.03 18.90 18.45
N ALA A 365 -21.12 18.51 19.35
CA ALA A 365 -20.67 19.37 20.44
C ALA A 365 -19.92 20.61 19.93
N ALA A 366 -19.06 20.46 18.94
CA ALA A 366 -18.31 21.56 18.34
C ALA A 366 -19.23 22.55 17.61
N LEU A 367 -20.31 22.07 16.98
CA LEU A 367 -21.30 22.94 16.35
C LEU A 367 -22.00 23.84 17.37
N LEU A 368 -22.50 23.27 18.47
CA LEU A 368 -23.11 24.00 19.56
C LEU A 368 -22.13 24.96 20.24
N GLN A 369 -20.86 24.58 20.35
CA GLN A 369 -19.83 25.46 20.87
C GLN A 369 -19.63 26.70 20.01
N VAL A 370 -19.56 26.55 18.67
CA VAL A 370 -19.46 27.69 17.74
C VAL A 370 -20.67 28.59 17.86
N GLU A 371 -21.88 28.05 17.99
CA GLU A 371 -23.10 28.83 18.22
C GLU A 371 -23.01 29.65 19.53
N ALA A 372 -22.62 29.02 20.64
CA ALA A 372 -22.48 29.69 21.94
C ALA A 372 -21.37 30.76 21.93
N GLU A 373 -20.21 30.49 21.32
CA GLU A 373 -19.13 31.49 21.21
C GLU A 373 -19.48 32.64 20.28
N THR A 374 -20.32 32.39 19.26
CA THR A 374 -20.84 33.47 18.39
C THR A 374 -21.75 34.41 19.14
N GLU A 375 -22.68 33.88 19.95
CA GLU A 375 -23.54 34.70 20.83
C GLU A 375 -22.71 35.47 21.86
N ALA A 376 -21.71 34.80 22.48
CA ALA A 376 -20.83 35.45 23.47
C ALA A 376 -20.01 36.58 22.85
N LEU A 377 -19.53 36.43 21.62
CA LEU A 377 -18.82 37.48 20.90
C LEU A 377 -19.74 38.65 20.57
N GLN A 378 -20.98 38.40 20.15
CA GLN A 378 -21.96 39.46 19.88
C GLN A 378 -22.21 40.31 21.15
N VAL A 379 -22.43 39.66 22.31
CA VAL A 379 -22.59 40.36 23.62
C VAL A 379 -21.32 41.17 23.97
N ALA A 380 -20.14 40.58 23.76
CA ALA A 380 -18.85 41.26 23.98
C ALA A 380 -18.68 42.50 23.07
N GLU A 381 -19.13 42.45 21.84
CA GLU A 381 -19.12 43.59 20.89
C GLU A 381 -20.04 44.71 21.36
N GLU A 382 -21.26 44.40 21.82
CA GLU A 382 -22.22 45.37 22.37
C GLU A 382 -21.66 46.04 23.64
N GLN A 383 -21.09 45.25 24.57
CA GLN A 383 -20.48 45.76 25.80
C GLN A 383 -19.30 46.64 25.54
N ARG A 384 -18.46 46.28 24.57
CA ARG A 384 -17.30 47.06 24.13
C ARG A 384 -17.74 48.40 23.53
N ASN A 385 -18.76 48.40 22.66
CA ASN A 385 -19.32 49.61 22.05
C ASN A 385 -19.94 50.55 23.11
N ALA A 386 -20.47 49.98 24.21
CA ALA A 386 -20.95 50.74 25.35
C ALA A 386 -19.84 51.20 26.33
N GLY A 387 -18.56 50.84 26.07
CA GLY A 387 -17.42 51.17 26.93
C GLY A 387 -17.32 50.34 28.20
N ALA A 388 -18.10 49.23 28.30
CA ALA A 388 -18.19 48.38 29.50
C ALA A 388 -17.23 47.19 29.46
N LEU A 389 -16.57 46.92 28.34
CA LEU A 389 -15.62 45.79 28.16
C LEU A 389 -14.27 46.29 27.70
N THR A 390 -13.18 45.72 28.26
CA THR A 390 -11.82 46.03 27.78
C THR A 390 -11.55 45.40 26.44
N TYR A 391 -10.59 46.00 25.69
CA TYR A 391 -10.15 45.42 24.40
C TYR A 391 -9.56 44.01 24.55
N THR A 392 -8.85 43.77 25.63
CA THR A 392 -8.25 42.46 25.92
C THR A 392 -9.32 41.39 26.14
N ASP A 393 -10.39 41.71 26.84
CA ASP A 393 -11.50 40.77 27.10
C ASP A 393 -12.28 40.49 25.82
N TYR A 394 -12.49 41.51 24.96
CA TYR A 394 -13.06 41.34 23.62
C TYR A 394 -12.22 40.43 22.73
N LEU A 395 -10.87 40.63 22.68
CA LEU A 395 -9.98 39.75 21.93
C LEU A 395 -10.01 38.31 22.47
N THR A 396 -10.22 38.11 23.76
CA THR A 396 -10.35 36.79 24.36
C THR A 396 -11.59 36.09 23.80
N GLN A 397 -12.74 36.71 23.73
CA GLN A 397 -13.98 36.14 23.16
C GLN A 397 -13.81 35.83 21.66
N LYS A 398 -13.21 36.74 20.92
CA LYS A 398 -12.91 36.55 19.50
C LYS A 398 -12.00 35.34 19.25
N ASN A 399 -10.93 35.18 20.06
CA ASN A 399 -10.04 34.04 20.00
C ASN A 399 -10.73 32.72 20.41
N ASN A 400 -11.70 32.76 21.32
CA ASN A 400 -12.50 31.59 21.67
C ASN A 400 -13.35 31.12 20.50
N LEU A 401 -14.03 32.05 19.81
CA LEU A 401 -14.82 31.72 18.62
C LEU A 401 -13.91 31.10 17.52
N GLU A 402 -12.76 31.69 17.26
CA GLU A 402 -11.82 31.15 16.26
C GLU A 402 -11.36 29.72 16.61
N LYS A 403 -11.00 29.47 17.87
CA LYS A 403 -10.67 28.12 18.35
C LYS A 403 -11.85 27.15 18.19
N ALA A 404 -13.08 27.59 18.49
CA ALA A 404 -14.27 26.78 18.31
C ALA A 404 -14.50 26.44 16.83
N GLN A 405 -14.27 27.38 15.90
CA GLN A 405 -14.37 27.15 14.44
C GLN A 405 -13.33 26.14 13.95
N VAL A 406 -12.07 26.23 14.38
CA VAL A 406 -11.02 25.25 14.07
C VAL A 406 -11.39 23.87 14.63
N THR A 407 -11.93 23.82 15.86
CA THR A 407 -12.41 22.58 16.48
C THR A 407 -13.56 21.96 15.67
N LEU A 408 -14.53 22.78 15.23
CA LEU A 408 -15.64 22.33 14.39
C LEU A 408 -15.14 21.74 13.06
N THR A 409 -14.23 22.44 12.38
CA THR A 409 -13.63 21.96 11.13
C THR A 409 -12.98 20.59 11.32
N ASN A 410 -12.13 20.45 12.33
CA ASN A 410 -11.44 19.19 12.60
C ASN A 410 -12.42 18.07 12.99
N ALA A 411 -13.41 18.35 13.83
CA ALA A 411 -14.42 17.38 14.23
C ALA A 411 -15.27 16.91 13.05
N LYS A 412 -15.66 17.82 12.15
CA LYS A 412 -16.40 17.50 10.92
C LYS A 412 -15.62 16.52 10.03
N TYR A 413 -14.38 16.85 9.70
CA TYR A 413 -13.59 15.99 8.80
C TYR A 413 -13.18 14.67 9.46
N THR A 414 -12.99 14.65 10.78
CA THR A 414 -12.75 13.41 11.55
C THR A 414 -13.97 12.49 11.51
N SER A 415 -15.19 13.02 11.68
CA SER A 415 -16.43 12.24 11.58
C SER A 415 -16.63 11.69 10.16
N LEU A 416 -16.43 12.53 9.12
CA LEU A 416 -16.52 12.09 7.73
C LEU A 416 -15.50 11.00 7.39
N LEU A 417 -14.26 11.14 7.84
CA LEU A 417 -13.21 10.15 7.67
C LEU A 417 -13.58 8.82 8.33
N ALA A 418 -13.99 8.86 9.60
CA ALA A 418 -14.32 7.66 10.36
C ALA A 418 -15.46 6.86 9.69
N ARG A 419 -16.48 7.55 9.18
CA ARG A 419 -17.59 6.94 8.44
C ARG A 419 -17.14 6.35 7.11
N LYS A 420 -16.36 7.09 6.33
CA LYS A 420 -15.81 6.59 5.04
C LYS A 420 -14.89 5.39 5.24
N LEU A 421 -14.14 5.34 6.34
CA LEU A 421 -13.37 4.14 6.70
C LEU A 421 -14.28 2.94 7.00
N LEU A 422 -15.37 3.13 7.72
CA LEU A 422 -16.35 2.05 7.92
C LEU A 422 -16.98 1.57 6.60
N ASP A 423 -17.30 2.49 5.67
CA ASP A 423 -17.80 2.14 4.34
C ASP A 423 -16.77 1.34 3.54
N LEU A 424 -15.49 1.73 3.61
CA LEU A 424 -14.38 1.00 2.99
C LEU A 424 -14.26 -0.43 3.55
N TYR A 425 -14.35 -0.59 4.87
CA TYR A 425 -14.30 -1.90 5.50
C TYR A 425 -15.51 -2.78 5.19
N GLN A 426 -16.67 -2.19 4.90
CA GLN A 426 -17.86 -2.89 4.42
C GLN A 426 -17.80 -3.22 2.91
N GLY A 427 -16.81 -2.71 2.17
CA GLY A 427 -16.72 -2.87 0.72
C GLY A 427 -17.73 -2.02 -0.06
N LYS A 428 -18.18 -0.89 0.50
CA LYS A 428 -19.08 0.07 -0.17
C LYS A 428 -18.35 1.14 -0.98
N LEU A 429 -17.04 1.24 -0.80
CA LEU A 429 -16.15 2.12 -1.56
C LEU A 429 -15.36 1.26 -2.55
N ASP A 430 -15.89 1.00 -3.73
CA ASP A 430 -15.21 0.33 -4.84
C ASP A 430 -14.72 1.32 -5.90
#